data_5171d71a7c4986ebaa545f5f63fdebfe
#
_entry.id   5171d71a7c4986ebaa545f5f63fdebfe
#
_cell.length_a   1.000
_cell.length_b   1.000
_cell.length_c   1.000
_cell.angle_alpha   90.00
_cell.angle_beta   90.00
_cell.angle_gamma   90.00
#
_symmetry.space_group_name_H-M   'P 1'
#
loop_
_entity.id
_entity.type
_entity.pdbx_description
1 polymer ?
#
loop_
_entity_poly.entity_id
_entity_poly.type
_entity_poly.pdbx_seq_one_letter_code
_entity_poly.pdbx_strand_id
1 'polypeptide(L)'
;MIQFISHYTDHYSYLDGIRMALEGGCRWVQLRMKEASREEIVRTGHEVRRMCDAYGATFIIDDHVELVREIRADGVHLGQKDMPVGQARDILGDKVLIGGTANTIEEVCRHYHQTADYVGCGPFRFTTTKKGLAPVLGLEGYRDIVTKMAEQGIRIPLIAIGGITAADIPDIMQTGVSGIAVSGAVLKASSPVDEMKRLMDIMKTVENENRQ
;
A
#
# COMPACT_ATOMS: atom_id res chain seq x y z
N MET A 1 9.51 5.26 1.16
CA MET A 1 8.55 4.75 2.18
C MET A 1 8.03 3.36 1.81
N ILE A 2 7.68 2.50 2.82
CA ILE A 2 7.14 1.14 2.59
C ILE A 2 5.78 1.00 3.26
N GLN A 3 4.77 0.50 2.50
CA GLN A 3 3.49 0.05 3.01
C GLN A 3 3.48 -1.48 3.11
N PHE A 4 3.06 -2.03 4.25
CA PHE A 4 2.77 -3.46 4.39
C PHE A 4 1.28 -3.72 4.20
N ILE A 5 0.92 -4.65 3.30
CA ILE A 5 -0.46 -5.07 3.07
C ILE A 5 -0.65 -6.48 3.62
N SER A 6 -1.56 -6.63 4.58
CA SER A 6 -1.85 -7.92 5.19
C SER A 6 -2.57 -8.87 4.24
N HIS A 7 -2.31 -10.16 4.36
CA HIS A 7 -3.16 -11.22 3.85
C HIS A 7 -3.02 -12.48 4.73
N TYR A 8 -4.03 -13.32 4.70
CA TYR A 8 -4.02 -14.59 5.42
C TYR A 8 -3.13 -15.61 4.69
N THR A 9 -2.36 -16.37 5.47
CA THR A 9 -1.55 -17.49 4.98
C THR A 9 -1.80 -18.72 5.86
N ASP A 10 -1.34 -19.89 5.43
CA ASP A 10 -1.43 -21.11 6.24
C ASP A 10 -0.65 -21.02 7.58
N HIS A 11 0.27 -20.06 7.69
CA HIS A 11 1.14 -19.89 8.86
C HIS A 11 0.82 -18.66 9.70
N TYR A 12 0.24 -17.61 9.09
CA TYR A 12 0.06 -16.32 9.75
C TYR A 12 -1.33 -15.74 9.50
N SER A 13 -1.97 -15.30 10.57
CA SER A 13 -3.20 -14.51 10.50
C SER A 13 -2.90 -13.08 10.01
N TYR A 14 -3.95 -12.30 9.72
CA TYR A 14 -3.82 -10.87 9.40
C TYR A 14 -3.11 -10.10 10.52
N LEU A 15 -3.44 -10.40 11.79
CA LEU A 15 -2.84 -9.75 12.95
C LEU A 15 -1.36 -10.12 13.13
N ASP A 16 -1.01 -11.38 12.90
CA ASP A 16 0.39 -11.82 12.97
C ASP A 16 1.24 -11.09 11.93
N GLY A 17 0.75 -11.01 10.68
CA GLY A 17 1.44 -10.30 9.61
C GLY A 17 1.67 -8.82 9.92
N ILE A 18 0.64 -8.12 10.42
CA ILE A 18 0.74 -6.70 10.79
C ILE A 18 1.70 -6.52 11.96
N ARG A 19 1.61 -7.35 13.01
CA ARG A 19 2.52 -7.28 14.16
C ARG A 19 3.97 -7.44 13.73
N MET A 20 4.29 -8.47 12.95
CA MET A 20 5.63 -8.72 12.44
C MET A 20 6.16 -7.57 11.57
N ALA A 21 5.31 -6.98 10.74
CA ALA A 21 5.70 -5.80 9.96
C ALA A 21 6.04 -4.59 10.84
N LEU A 22 5.24 -4.33 11.88
CA LEU A 22 5.47 -3.25 12.85
C LEU A 22 6.76 -3.49 13.65
N GLU A 23 6.99 -4.71 14.14
CA GLU A 23 8.23 -5.13 14.83
C GLU A 23 9.46 -5.00 13.91
N GLY A 24 9.27 -5.24 12.61
CA GLY A 24 10.28 -5.04 11.57
C GLY A 24 10.53 -3.58 11.18
N GLY A 25 9.84 -2.62 11.80
CA GLY A 25 10.06 -1.19 11.60
C GLY A 25 9.12 -0.53 10.61
N CYS A 26 8.17 -1.25 9.99
CA CYS A 26 7.15 -0.64 9.15
C CYS A 26 6.25 0.29 9.97
N ARG A 27 5.88 1.43 9.39
CA ARG A 27 5.02 2.43 10.03
C ARG A 27 3.82 2.82 9.15
N TRP A 28 3.51 2.01 8.15
CA TRP A 28 2.36 2.19 7.28
C TRP A 28 1.79 0.81 6.91
N VAL A 29 0.66 0.45 7.48
CA VAL A 29 0.06 -0.87 7.30
C VAL A 29 -1.35 -0.77 6.71
N GLN A 30 -1.71 -1.74 5.88
CA GLN A 30 -3.04 -1.88 5.30
C GLN A 30 -3.64 -3.22 5.73
N LEU A 31 -4.81 -3.17 6.39
CA LEU A 31 -5.62 -4.35 6.68
C LEU A 31 -6.48 -4.69 5.47
N ARG A 32 -6.20 -5.82 4.83
CA ARG A 32 -6.92 -6.30 3.66
C ARG A 32 -7.53 -7.68 3.92
N MET A 33 -8.87 -7.73 4.06
CA MET A 33 -9.65 -8.92 4.44
C MET A 33 -10.83 -9.14 3.47
N LYS A 34 -10.52 -9.51 2.21
CA LYS A 34 -11.50 -9.56 1.09
C LYS A 34 -12.69 -10.51 1.29
N GLU A 35 -12.52 -11.56 2.08
CA GLU A 35 -13.52 -12.61 2.22
C GLU A 35 -14.07 -12.71 3.66
N ALA A 36 -13.73 -11.75 4.53
CA ALA A 36 -14.17 -11.72 5.92
C ALA A 36 -15.54 -11.04 6.07
N SER A 37 -16.27 -11.43 7.09
CA SER A 37 -17.50 -10.73 7.47
C SER A 37 -17.22 -9.34 8.01
N ARG A 38 -18.21 -8.44 7.95
CA ARG A 38 -18.11 -7.10 8.54
C ARG A 38 -17.67 -7.15 10.00
N GLU A 39 -18.26 -8.07 10.79
CA GLU A 39 -17.98 -8.24 12.21
C GLU A 39 -16.53 -8.66 12.46
N GLU A 40 -15.98 -9.52 11.60
CA GLU A 40 -14.56 -9.94 11.68
C GLU A 40 -13.63 -8.80 11.32
N ILE A 41 -13.95 -8.01 10.28
CA ILE A 41 -13.18 -6.84 9.87
C ILE A 41 -13.15 -5.81 11.01
N VAL A 42 -14.31 -5.50 11.62
CA VAL A 42 -14.40 -4.54 12.72
C VAL A 42 -13.59 -5.01 13.93
N ARG A 43 -13.77 -6.26 14.34
CA ARG A 43 -13.00 -6.84 15.47
C ARG A 43 -11.50 -6.77 15.22
N THR A 44 -11.06 -7.23 14.04
CA THR A 44 -9.65 -7.23 13.65
C THR A 44 -9.11 -5.81 13.51
N GLY A 45 -9.90 -4.90 12.94
CA GLY A 45 -9.56 -3.48 12.78
C GLY A 45 -9.28 -2.78 14.11
N HIS A 46 -10.06 -3.05 15.16
CA HIS A 46 -9.79 -2.53 16.50
C HIS A 46 -8.46 -3.04 17.09
N GLU A 47 -8.09 -4.30 16.84
CA GLU A 47 -6.80 -4.85 17.26
C GLU A 47 -5.65 -4.17 16.48
N VAL A 48 -5.80 -4.01 15.16
CA VAL A 48 -4.82 -3.32 14.32
C VAL A 48 -4.65 -1.88 14.78
N ARG A 49 -5.74 -1.16 15.11
CA ARG A 49 -5.66 0.20 15.65
C ARG A 49 -4.79 0.27 16.90
N ARG A 50 -5.03 -0.64 17.88
CA ARG A 50 -4.22 -0.69 19.11
C ARG A 50 -2.73 -0.94 18.83
N MET A 51 -2.43 -1.85 17.90
CA MET A 51 -1.05 -2.09 17.49
C MET A 51 -0.44 -0.85 16.84
N CYS A 52 -1.14 -0.22 15.91
CA CYS A 52 -0.65 0.98 15.23
C CYS A 52 -0.43 2.14 16.21
N ASP A 53 -1.31 2.34 17.18
CA ASP A 53 -1.13 3.35 18.24
C ASP A 53 0.15 3.10 19.04
N ALA A 54 0.42 1.84 19.40
CA ALA A 54 1.63 1.48 20.17
C ALA A 54 2.94 1.70 19.39
N TYR A 55 2.91 1.57 18.07
CA TYR A 55 4.09 1.74 17.21
C TYR A 55 4.15 3.11 16.51
N GLY A 56 3.18 4.00 16.70
CA GLY A 56 3.07 5.26 15.97
C GLY A 56 2.94 5.06 14.46
N ALA A 57 2.16 4.07 14.03
CA ALA A 57 2.00 3.69 12.64
C ALA A 57 0.67 4.14 12.06
N THR A 58 0.66 4.43 10.75
CA THR A 58 -0.53 4.74 9.95
C THR A 58 -1.28 3.45 9.63
N PHE A 59 -2.58 3.44 9.90
CA PHE A 59 -3.50 2.33 9.65
C PHE A 59 -4.46 2.62 8.50
N ILE A 60 -4.39 1.86 7.42
CA ILE A 60 -5.30 1.91 6.27
C ILE A 60 -6.19 0.66 6.27
N ILE A 61 -7.50 0.83 6.06
CA ILE A 61 -8.42 -0.28 5.75
C ILE A 61 -8.56 -0.43 4.23
N ASP A 62 -8.67 -1.66 3.71
CA ASP A 62 -8.95 -1.93 2.28
C ASP A 62 -10.46 -1.90 2.03
N ASP A 63 -10.92 -1.22 0.97
CA ASP A 63 -12.28 -1.15 0.42
C ASP A 63 -13.36 -0.45 1.27
N HIS A 64 -13.40 -0.68 2.55
CA HIS A 64 -14.53 -0.39 3.45
C HIS A 64 -14.57 1.05 3.96
N VAL A 65 -15.06 1.99 3.15
CA VAL A 65 -15.23 3.41 3.49
C VAL A 65 -16.07 3.59 4.75
N GLU A 66 -17.15 2.83 4.89
CA GLU A 66 -18.10 2.88 6.00
C GLU A 66 -17.50 2.45 7.34
N LEU A 67 -16.41 1.69 7.33
CA LEU A 67 -15.76 1.20 8.56
C LEU A 67 -14.65 2.11 9.08
N VAL A 68 -14.16 3.06 8.27
CA VAL A 68 -13.01 3.92 8.63
C VAL A 68 -13.19 4.58 9.99
N ARG A 69 -14.35 5.19 10.23
CA ARG A 69 -14.63 5.88 11.49
C ARG A 69 -14.85 4.92 12.65
N GLU A 70 -15.53 3.80 12.41
CA GLU A 70 -15.86 2.80 13.43
C GLU A 70 -14.59 2.16 14.02
N ILE A 71 -13.65 1.75 13.16
CA ILE A 71 -12.38 1.14 13.59
C ILE A 71 -11.27 2.16 13.82
N ARG A 72 -11.56 3.46 13.63
CA ARG A 72 -10.61 4.56 13.75
C ARG A 72 -9.37 4.37 12.87
N ALA A 73 -9.56 3.87 11.64
CA ALA A 73 -8.48 3.83 10.66
C ALA A 73 -8.09 5.26 10.25
N ASP A 74 -6.81 5.47 9.94
CA ASP A 74 -6.30 6.76 9.46
C ASP A 74 -6.69 7.00 8.00
N GLY A 75 -7.06 5.94 7.27
CA GLY A 75 -7.48 6.04 5.89
C GLY A 75 -8.05 4.75 5.31
N VAL A 76 -8.39 4.84 4.02
CA VAL A 76 -8.91 3.73 3.21
C VAL A 76 -8.16 3.63 1.88
N HIS A 77 -7.99 2.41 1.38
CA HIS A 77 -7.48 2.16 0.04
C HIS A 77 -8.58 1.55 -0.83
N LEU A 78 -8.80 2.09 -2.04
CA LEU A 78 -9.90 1.74 -2.92
C LEU A 78 -9.38 1.15 -4.23
N GLY A 79 -9.87 -0.01 -4.59
CA GLY A 79 -9.62 -0.66 -5.87
C GLY A 79 -10.49 -0.09 -6.98
N GLN A 80 -10.25 -0.54 -8.21
CA GLN A 80 -10.94 -0.07 -9.43
C GLN A 80 -12.46 -0.34 -9.46
N LYS A 81 -12.94 -1.29 -8.65
CA LYS A 81 -14.35 -1.69 -8.58
C LYS A 81 -15.05 -1.24 -7.32
N ASP A 82 -14.31 -0.60 -6.41
CA ASP A 82 -14.82 -0.10 -5.15
C ASP A 82 -15.42 1.30 -5.32
N MET A 83 -15.83 1.92 -4.22
CA MET A 83 -16.34 3.30 -4.24
C MET A 83 -15.35 4.25 -4.91
N PRO A 84 -15.76 5.13 -5.83
CA PRO A 84 -14.87 6.15 -6.40
C PRO A 84 -14.23 7.02 -5.31
N VAL A 85 -12.94 7.35 -5.49
CA VAL A 85 -12.16 8.16 -4.52
C VAL A 85 -12.87 9.49 -4.20
N GLY A 86 -13.41 10.19 -5.20
CA GLY A 86 -14.13 11.45 -4.97
C GLY A 86 -15.36 11.28 -4.08
N GLN A 87 -16.12 10.21 -4.26
CA GLN A 87 -17.27 9.90 -3.41
C GLN A 87 -16.85 9.56 -1.97
N ALA A 88 -15.76 8.80 -1.82
CA ALA A 88 -15.20 8.51 -0.50
C ALA A 88 -14.70 9.79 0.19
N ARG A 89 -14.10 10.72 -0.55
CA ARG A 89 -13.67 12.03 -0.05
C ARG A 89 -14.86 12.86 0.47
N ASP A 90 -15.98 12.89 -0.25
CA ASP A 90 -17.19 13.58 0.18
C ASP A 90 -17.76 13.03 1.50
N ILE A 91 -17.63 11.70 1.72
CA ILE A 91 -18.11 11.03 2.94
C ILE A 91 -17.14 11.23 4.12
N LEU A 92 -15.84 11.08 3.88
CA LEU A 92 -14.83 11.02 4.94
C LEU A 92 -14.23 12.38 5.30
N GLY A 93 -14.23 13.34 4.35
CA GLY A 93 -13.63 14.66 4.51
C GLY A 93 -12.10 14.65 4.30
N ASP A 94 -11.48 15.82 4.45
CA ASP A 94 -10.07 16.06 4.02
C ASP A 94 -9.00 15.50 4.99
N LYS A 95 -9.40 15.06 6.18
CA LYS A 95 -8.44 14.58 7.20
C LYS A 95 -8.14 13.09 7.12
N VAL A 96 -8.93 12.33 6.35
CA VAL A 96 -8.78 10.89 6.19
C VAL A 96 -7.96 10.60 4.93
N LEU A 97 -6.95 9.75 5.04
CA LEU A 97 -6.14 9.34 3.89
C LEU A 97 -6.94 8.45 2.96
N ILE A 98 -6.95 8.77 1.66
CA ILE A 98 -7.62 7.95 0.65
C ILE A 98 -6.61 7.58 -0.43
N GLY A 99 -6.34 6.28 -0.55
CA GLY A 99 -5.53 5.71 -1.64
C GLY A 99 -6.40 5.15 -2.75
N GLY A 100 -5.89 5.20 -3.97
CA GLY A 100 -6.54 4.56 -5.13
C GLY A 100 -5.62 3.57 -5.83
N THR A 101 -6.18 2.53 -6.45
CA THR A 101 -5.41 1.59 -7.28
C THR A 101 -5.36 2.07 -8.73
N ALA A 102 -4.17 2.07 -9.34
CA ALA A 102 -3.97 2.37 -10.76
C ALA A 102 -3.03 1.36 -11.44
N ASN A 103 -3.16 1.25 -12.78
CA ASN A 103 -2.24 0.52 -13.64
C ASN A 103 -1.82 1.38 -14.84
N THR A 104 -2.53 2.47 -15.14
CA THR A 104 -2.26 3.37 -16.26
C THR A 104 -2.17 4.81 -15.79
N ILE A 105 -1.59 5.69 -16.63
CA ILE A 105 -1.52 7.13 -16.35
C ILE A 105 -2.92 7.75 -16.26
N GLU A 106 -3.88 7.32 -17.07
CA GLU A 106 -5.26 7.83 -17.07
C GLU A 106 -5.93 7.54 -15.71
N GLU A 107 -5.65 6.38 -15.13
CA GLU A 107 -6.14 6.01 -13.80
C GLU A 107 -5.48 6.85 -12.70
N VAL A 108 -4.18 7.10 -12.80
CA VAL A 108 -3.46 8.02 -11.88
C VAL A 108 -4.05 9.43 -11.97
N CYS A 109 -4.26 9.97 -13.17
CA CYS A 109 -4.89 11.27 -13.40
C CYS A 109 -6.28 11.33 -12.77
N ARG A 110 -7.10 10.29 -12.97
CA ARG A 110 -8.43 10.22 -12.38
C ARG A 110 -8.39 10.31 -10.85
N HIS A 111 -7.52 9.54 -10.20
CA HIS A 111 -7.36 9.57 -8.74
C HIS A 111 -6.83 10.93 -8.24
N TYR A 112 -5.89 11.54 -8.95
CA TYR A 112 -5.40 12.88 -8.65
C TYR A 112 -6.51 13.93 -8.68
N HIS A 113 -7.33 13.95 -9.74
CA HIS A 113 -8.46 14.87 -9.85
C HIS A 113 -9.61 14.57 -8.86
N GLN A 114 -9.69 13.35 -8.35
CA GLN A 114 -10.60 12.94 -7.28
C GLN A 114 -10.03 13.16 -5.88
N THR A 115 -8.88 13.85 -5.75
CA THR A 115 -8.24 14.18 -4.48
C THR A 115 -7.78 12.98 -3.64
N ALA A 116 -7.27 11.93 -4.30
CA ALA A 116 -6.56 10.87 -3.60
C ALA A 116 -5.27 11.42 -2.96
N ASP A 117 -4.86 10.84 -1.83
CA ASP A 117 -3.63 11.20 -1.14
C ASP A 117 -2.42 10.40 -1.64
N TYR A 118 -2.66 9.22 -2.21
CA TYR A 118 -1.65 8.39 -2.86
C TYR A 118 -2.27 7.40 -3.85
N VAL A 119 -1.44 6.85 -4.72
CA VAL A 119 -1.87 5.83 -5.70
C VAL A 119 -0.99 4.59 -5.55
N GLY A 120 -1.60 3.44 -5.31
CA GLY A 120 -0.97 2.13 -5.42
C GLY A 120 -0.98 1.69 -6.89
N CYS A 121 0.19 1.66 -7.53
CA CYS A 121 0.33 1.41 -8.96
C CYS A 121 1.00 0.07 -9.23
N GLY A 122 0.39 -0.79 -10.04
CA GLY A 122 0.94 -2.11 -10.34
C GLY A 122 -0.02 -3.03 -11.09
N PRO A 123 0.40 -4.30 -11.32
CA PRO A 123 1.51 -4.97 -10.65
C PRO A 123 2.88 -4.72 -11.30
N PHE A 124 3.95 -4.68 -10.48
CA PHE A 124 5.33 -4.64 -10.96
C PHE A 124 5.68 -5.90 -11.74
N ARG A 125 5.35 -7.07 -11.17
CA ARG A 125 5.44 -8.38 -11.83
C ARG A 125 4.24 -9.25 -11.48
N PHE A 126 4.09 -10.37 -12.17
CA PHE A 126 3.04 -11.34 -11.86
C PHE A 126 3.09 -11.77 -10.37
N THR A 127 1.93 -11.85 -9.75
CA THR A 127 1.78 -12.30 -8.36
C THR A 127 0.49 -13.10 -8.20
N THR A 128 0.47 -14.06 -7.29
CA THR A 128 -0.70 -14.87 -6.95
C THR A 128 -1.51 -14.28 -5.78
N THR A 129 -1.02 -13.23 -5.12
CA THR A 129 -1.65 -12.63 -3.92
C THR A 129 -2.97 -11.92 -4.25
N LYS A 130 -3.14 -11.42 -5.47
CA LYS A 130 -4.37 -10.76 -5.95
C LYS A 130 -4.87 -11.46 -7.21
N LYS A 131 -6.19 -11.74 -7.28
CA LYS A 131 -6.87 -12.27 -8.48
C LYS A 131 -7.18 -11.15 -9.46
N GLY A 132 -7.23 -11.47 -10.77
CA GLY A 132 -7.61 -10.50 -11.81
C GLY A 132 -6.61 -9.35 -11.97
N LEU A 133 -5.33 -9.70 -12.11
CA LEU A 133 -4.26 -8.72 -12.29
C LEU A 133 -4.40 -7.97 -13.62
N ALA A 134 -4.15 -6.66 -13.56
CA ALA A 134 -3.89 -5.81 -14.71
C ALA A 134 -2.55 -6.19 -15.40
N PRO A 135 -2.24 -5.68 -16.59
CA PRO A 135 -0.95 -5.90 -17.24
C PRO A 135 0.25 -5.54 -16.35
N VAL A 136 1.30 -6.34 -16.42
CA VAL A 136 2.54 -6.12 -15.67
C VAL A 136 3.23 -4.85 -16.17
N LEU A 137 3.63 -3.96 -15.26
CA LEU A 137 4.29 -2.69 -15.59
C LEU A 137 5.81 -2.83 -15.75
N GLY A 138 6.47 -3.59 -14.88
CA GLY A 138 7.93 -3.61 -14.84
C GLY A 138 8.53 -2.23 -14.56
N LEU A 139 9.85 -2.10 -14.72
CA LEU A 139 10.54 -0.81 -14.54
C LEU A 139 10.15 0.22 -15.60
N GLU A 140 10.01 -0.22 -16.85
CA GLU A 140 9.67 0.69 -17.96
C GLU A 140 8.28 1.28 -17.83
N GLY A 141 7.28 0.50 -17.36
CA GLY A 141 5.94 1.00 -17.11
C GLY A 141 5.92 2.08 -16.02
N TYR A 142 6.73 1.94 -14.96
CA TYR A 142 6.85 3.01 -13.95
C TYR A 142 7.54 4.24 -14.49
N ARG A 143 8.63 4.11 -15.27
CA ARG A 143 9.30 5.26 -15.89
C ARG A 143 8.36 6.04 -16.80
N ASP A 144 7.59 5.33 -17.63
CA ASP A 144 6.58 5.94 -18.52
C ASP A 144 5.52 6.71 -17.72
N ILE A 145 4.94 6.08 -16.70
CA ILE A 145 3.91 6.71 -15.86
C ILE A 145 4.48 7.94 -15.15
N VAL A 146 5.64 7.84 -14.51
CA VAL A 146 6.26 8.96 -13.76
C VAL A 146 6.61 10.11 -14.70
N THR A 147 7.13 9.83 -15.91
CA THR A 147 7.42 10.85 -16.93
C THR A 147 6.13 11.57 -17.33
N LYS A 148 5.06 10.84 -17.66
CA LYS A 148 3.77 11.43 -18.01
C LYS A 148 3.12 12.20 -16.87
N MET A 149 3.28 11.76 -15.62
CA MET A 149 2.86 12.53 -14.44
C MET A 149 3.57 13.89 -14.39
N ALA A 150 4.88 13.90 -14.59
CA ALA A 150 5.67 15.14 -14.59
C ALA A 150 5.25 16.09 -15.72
N GLU A 151 5.05 15.58 -16.95
CA GLU A 151 4.57 16.35 -18.12
C GLU A 151 3.19 16.99 -17.88
N GLN A 152 2.32 16.31 -17.12
CA GLN A 152 0.96 16.78 -16.80
C GLN A 152 0.88 17.56 -15.49
N GLY A 153 2.00 17.78 -14.79
CA GLY A 153 2.05 18.50 -13.52
C GLY A 153 1.39 17.75 -12.35
N ILE A 154 1.23 16.43 -12.46
CA ILE A 154 0.61 15.59 -11.43
C ILE A 154 1.64 15.28 -10.35
N ARG A 155 1.31 15.62 -9.11
CA ARG A 155 2.20 15.46 -7.95
C ARG A 155 1.52 14.65 -6.83
N ILE A 156 1.09 13.45 -7.15
CA ILE A 156 0.55 12.51 -6.16
C ILE A 156 1.58 11.41 -5.86
N PRO A 157 1.79 11.00 -4.60
CA PRO A 157 2.66 9.88 -4.29
C PRO A 157 2.25 8.60 -5.02
N LEU A 158 3.17 8.03 -5.81
CA LEU A 158 2.99 6.79 -6.55
C LEU A 158 3.71 5.67 -5.82
N ILE A 159 2.97 4.64 -5.38
CA ILE A 159 3.47 3.51 -4.60
C ILE A 159 3.48 2.27 -5.49
N ALA A 160 4.65 1.79 -5.83
CA ALA A 160 4.80 0.58 -6.64
C ALA A 160 4.36 -0.67 -5.86
N ILE A 161 3.60 -1.56 -6.50
CA ILE A 161 3.05 -2.77 -5.87
C ILE A 161 3.08 -3.97 -6.80
N GLY A 162 3.11 -5.17 -6.22
CA GLY A 162 2.88 -6.43 -6.93
C GLY A 162 4.16 -7.21 -7.23
N GLY A 163 4.43 -8.23 -6.42
CA GLY A 163 5.56 -9.14 -6.60
C GLY A 163 6.94 -8.56 -6.34
N ILE A 164 7.02 -7.45 -5.60
CA ILE A 164 8.28 -6.75 -5.27
C ILE A 164 9.03 -7.53 -4.20
N THR A 165 10.35 -7.67 -4.39
CA THR A 165 11.31 -8.28 -3.45
C THR A 165 12.39 -7.27 -3.05
N ALA A 166 13.22 -7.61 -2.07
CA ALA A 166 14.32 -6.77 -1.61
C ALA A 166 15.29 -6.35 -2.74
N ALA A 167 15.55 -7.26 -3.68
CA ALA A 167 16.46 -6.99 -4.80
C ALA A 167 15.93 -5.96 -5.80
N ASP A 168 14.61 -5.76 -5.86
CA ASP A 168 13.98 -4.85 -6.81
C ASP A 168 13.96 -3.39 -6.32
N ILE A 169 14.11 -3.16 -5.01
CA ILE A 169 13.88 -1.85 -4.39
C ILE A 169 14.76 -0.75 -5.01
N PRO A 170 16.09 -0.93 -5.18
CA PRO A 170 16.92 0.13 -5.76
C PRO A 170 16.46 0.55 -7.15
N ASP A 171 16.22 -0.41 -8.04
CA ASP A 171 15.84 -0.13 -9.42
C ASP A 171 14.43 0.48 -9.51
N ILE A 172 13.49 0.00 -8.70
CA ILE A 172 12.13 0.57 -8.62
C ILE A 172 12.19 2.03 -8.16
N MET A 173 12.94 2.32 -7.10
CA MET A 173 13.04 3.69 -6.58
C MET A 173 13.73 4.64 -7.57
N GLN A 174 14.65 4.16 -8.41
CA GLN A 174 15.26 4.93 -9.50
C GLN A 174 14.26 5.31 -10.61
N THR A 175 13.09 4.67 -10.71
CA THR A 175 12.04 5.08 -11.66
C THR A 175 11.35 6.37 -11.27
N GLY A 176 11.56 6.88 -10.05
CA GLY A 176 10.93 8.09 -9.53
C GLY A 176 9.62 7.85 -8.75
N VAL A 177 9.25 6.60 -8.48
CA VAL A 177 8.11 6.31 -7.60
C VAL A 177 8.40 6.75 -6.16
N SER A 178 7.37 7.04 -5.38
CA SER A 178 7.49 7.59 -4.02
C SER A 178 7.74 6.52 -2.95
N GLY A 179 7.50 5.25 -3.28
CA GLY A 179 7.66 4.13 -2.35
C GLY A 179 7.14 2.82 -2.93
N ILE A 180 7.08 1.82 -2.07
CA ILE A 180 6.61 0.47 -2.45
C ILE A 180 5.57 -0.06 -1.47
N ALA A 181 4.75 -1.01 -1.94
CA ALA A 181 3.88 -1.81 -1.10
C ALA A 181 4.24 -3.31 -1.22
N VAL A 182 4.38 -3.96 -0.07
CA VAL A 182 4.80 -5.36 0.04
C VAL A 182 3.82 -6.17 0.89
N SER A 183 3.76 -7.47 0.62
CA SER A 183 2.98 -8.43 1.39
C SER A 183 3.69 -9.78 1.39
N GLY A 184 3.59 -10.55 0.30
CA GLY A 184 4.14 -11.89 0.18
C GLY A 184 5.66 -11.96 0.34
N ALA A 185 6.41 -10.93 -0.01
CA ALA A 185 7.86 -10.89 0.21
C ALA A 185 8.21 -11.03 1.69
N VAL A 186 7.41 -10.42 2.57
CA VAL A 186 7.57 -10.51 4.02
C VAL A 186 7.01 -11.83 4.55
N LEU A 187 5.76 -12.16 4.25
CA LEU A 187 5.06 -13.30 4.86
C LEU A 187 5.57 -14.67 4.41
N LYS A 188 6.28 -14.75 3.29
CA LYS A 188 6.89 -16.00 2.80
C LYS A 188 8.35 -16.16 3.23
N ALA A 189 8.94 -15.17 3.88
CA ALA A 189 10.30 -15.26 4.39
C ALA A 189 10.37 -16.20 5.60
N SER A 190 11.54 -16.81 5.82
CA SER A 190 11.78 -17.65 6.98
C SER A 190 11.69 -16.89 8.32
N SER A 191 12.00 -15.60 8.30
CA SER A 191 11.82 -14.66 9.41
C SER A 191 11.16 -13.37 8.87
N PRO A 192 9.82 -13.24 8.95
CA PRO A 192 9.11 -12.06 8.44
C PRO A 192 9.57 -10.74 9.08
N VAL A 193 9.87 -10.75 10.38
CA VAL A 193 10.38 -9.56 11.09
C VAL A 193 11.72 -9.11 10.53
N ASP A 194 12.66 -10.04 10.34
CA ASP A 194 13.98 -9.70 9.83
C ASP A 194 13.96 -9.30 8.36
N GLU A 195 13.10 -9.94 7.57
CA GLU A 195 12.90 -9.51 6.17
C GLU A 195 12.32 -8.10 6.11
N MET A 196 11.34 -7.75 6.96
CA MET A 196 10.83 -6.39 7.00
C MET A 196 11.90 -5.37 7.41
N LYS A 197 12.73 -5.69 8.42
CA LYS A 197 13.89 -4.83 8.78
C LYS A 197 14.83 -4.64 7.59
N ARG A 198 15.17 -5.73 6.89
CA ARG A 198 16.02 -5.67 5.71
C ARG A 198 15.45 -4.77 4.62
N LEU A 199 14.15 -4.88 4.32
CA LEU A 199 13.47 -4.01 3.35
C LEU A 199 13.53 -2.54 3.78
N MET A 200 13.29 -2.26 5.07
CA MET A 200 13.36 -0.90 5.63
C MET A 200 14.78 -0.31 5.54
N ASP A 201 15.82 -1.12 5.79
CA ASP A 201 17.21 -0.66 5.71
C ASP A 201 17.64 -0.37 4.27
N ILE A 202 17.27 -1.23 3.31
CA ILE A 202 17.50 -0.98 1.88
C ILE A 202 16.81 0.33 1.46
N MET A 203 15.55 0.52 1.84
CA MET A 203 14.80 1.73 1.50
C MET A 203 15.49 2.99 2.05
N LYS A 204 15.97 2.97 3.30
CA LYS A 204 16.71 4.11 3.89
C LYS A 204 17.97 4.42 3.12
N THR A 205 18.73 3.39 2.71
CA THR A 205 19.95 3.57 1.91
C THR A 205 19.64 4.27 0.61
N VAL A 206 18.68 3.77 -0.15
CA VAL A 206 18.28 4.35 -1.44
C VAL A 206 17.73 5.78 -1.29
N GLU A 207 16.92 6.04 -0.25
CA GLU A 207 16.41 7.40 0.00
C GLU A 207 17.54 8.39 0.34
N ASN A 208 18.60 7.97 1.00
CA ASN A 208 19.76 8.80 1.31
C ASN A 208 20.61 9.08 0.07
N GLU A 209 20.81 8.09 -0.81
CA GLU A 209 21.53 8.25 -2.08
C GLU A 209 20.82 9.24 -3.02
N ASN A 210 19.49 9.19 -3.09
CA ASN A 210 18.68 10.08 -3.92
C ASN A 210 18.60 11.55 -3.41
N ARG A 211 19.10 11.85 -2.20
CA ARG A 211 19.14 13.19 -1.63
C ARG A 211 20.48 13.91 -1.84
N GLN A 212 21.51 13.20 -2.30
CA GLN A 212 22.84 13.73 -2.62
C GLN A 212 22.93 14.16 -4.08
#